data_5222a896ccd425a2507d8d0831361a08
#
_entry.id   5222a896ccd425a2507d8d0831361a08
#
_cell.length_a   1.000
_cell.length_b   1.000
_cell.length_c   1.000
_cell.angle_alpha   90.00
_cell.angle_beta   90.00
_cell.angle_gamma   90.00
#
_symmetry.space_group_name_H-M   'P 1'
#
loop_
_entity.id
_entity.type
_entity.pdbx_description
1 polymer ?
#
loop_
_entity_poly.entity_id
_entity_poly.type
_entity_poly.pdbx_seq_one_letter_code
_entity_poly.pdbx_strand_id
1 'polypeptide(L)'
;MYLSKLKLKSIGLALFVITFLFTSHAKSLDKFDRADRVSDYFAGILSFNENEYDESYKFFRKLDGLESSHPDYSAKYLYSLVNSGNFREAFNYSKKLERQNVNIFESRLVLGIYYLKYSKLDLAKENFQKAKETKRSVLNDYVTNSLNNWSNLKSSNLNNSIIEINKIDERFENLKKIQNIFLNCYFESSYTENLYKELISNKKTDFSRYNYFYASFMANSGKTNEAKQIVNSALKSYPRNLKLNQFKADLNENKNISIFNCKNEAHVSAEILYITANALSSQSIYPLSNFYLNLAKFLNEDFHSYDTLLAENFYKIENFNEAKKIYNSLSKKGEAYSWYSAKQLARIYLQEDEKEKAIKILSDTYDNLVKKEIYETFDYAEFLKNNERFKESIKFYSEIISKVKNNHPLYAEATDGRGVAYERIGEWENAEKDLLASLKANPDQAYVINYLAYSWIEQGVKIEQSLSMLEKANKLRSNDPYIIDSLGWALFKLKRFKESKKYLQLAVRLMPGDPIVNDHYGDVLWKNGNEIQARYYWNYVLNLEKAEDDLKKVIEEKLTKGL
;
A
#
# COMPACT_ATOMS: atom_id res chain seq x y z
N MET A 1 18.18 -25.08 2.31
CA MET A 1 17.03 -25.47 1.46
C MET A 1 16.78 -24.53 0.27
N TYR A 2 17.53 -23.42 0.12
CA TYR A 2 17.39 -22.44 -0.98
C TYR A 2 18.19 -22.81 -2.27
N LEU A 3 19.22 -23.59 -2.16
CA LEU A 3 20.08 -23.96 -3.31
C LEU A 3 19.53 -25.10 -4.22
N SER A 4 18.52 -25.86 -3.76
CA SER A 4 17.92 -26.93 -4.56
C SER A 4 16.82 -26.47 -5.52
N LYS A 5 16.18 -25.29 -5.26
CA LYS A 5 15.15 -24.74 -6.15
C LYS A 5 15.68 -24.01 -7.37
N LEU A 6 16.92 -23.50 -7.31
CA LEU A 6 17.55 -22.83 -8.46
C LEU A 6 17.99 -23.83 -9.55
N LYS A 7 18.42 -25.04 -9.17
CA LYS A 7 18.87 -26.06 -10.16
C LYS A 7 17.74 -26.71 -10.95
N LEU A 8 16.51 -26.80 -10.38
CA LEU A 8 15.39 -27.37 -11.14
C LEU A 8 14.77 -26.40 -12.16
N LYS A 9 14.83 -25.09 -11.90
CA LYS A 9 14.34 -24.08 -12.88
C LYS A 9 15.27 -23.95 -14.10
N SER A 10 16.57 -24.11 -13.92
CA SER A 10 17.53 -24.05 -15.02
C SER A 10 17.48 -25.29 -15.94
N ILE A 11 17.14 -26.45 -15.41
CA ILE A 11 17.02 -27.68 -16.21
C ILE A 11 15.70 -27.72 -17.01
N GLY A 12 14.60 -27.21 -16.44
CA GLY A 12 13.32 -27.06 -17.15
C GLY A 12 13.39 -26.07 -18.32
N LEU A 13 14.16 -24.99 -18.16
CA LEU A 13 14.35 -23.99 -19.21
C LEU A 13 15.22 -24.51 -20.36
N ALA A 14 16.25 -25.31 -20.06
CA ALA A 14 17.10 -25.90 -21.08
C ALA A 14 16.39 -26.97 -21.94
N LEU A 15 15.50 -27.76 -21.34
CA LEU A 15 14.68 -28.74 -22.06
C LEU A 15 13.58 -28.11 -22.93
N PHE A 16 13.02 -27.00 -22.53
CA PHE A 16 12.01 -26.26 -23.32
C PHE A 16 12.62 -25.58 -24.57
N VAL A 17 13.86 -25.16 -24.48
CA VAL A 17 14.60 -24.56 -25.62
C VAL A 17 14.94 -25.61 -26.70
N ILE A 18 15.21 -26.86 -26.30
CA ILE A 18 15.61 -27.95 -27.24
C ILE A 18 14.39 -28.49 -28.01
N THR A 19 13.18 -28.52 -27.42
CA THR A 19 11.98 -29.01 -28.10
C THR A 19 11.35 -28.03 -29.09
N PHE A 20 11.66 -26.73 -28.99
CA PHE A 20 11.15 -25.71 -29.93
C PHE A 20 11.96 -25.59 -31.25
N LEU A 21 13.09 -26.28 -31.35
CA LEU A 21 13.98 -26.21 -32.54
C LEU A 21 13.57 -27.14 -33.68
N PHE A 22 12.50 -27.95 -33.55
CA PHE A 22 12.21 -29.00 -34.54
C PHE A 22 10.87 -28.95 -35.28
N THR A 23 10.06 -27.88 -35.12
CA THR A 23 8.81 -27.81 -35.91
C THR A 23 8.57 -26.41 -36.45
N SER A 24 8.74 -26.24 -37.70
CA SER A 24 7.91 -25.50 -38.65
C SER A 24 8.65 -24.55 -39.61
N HIS A 25 8.29 -24.69 -40.80
CA HIS A 25 8.55 -23.94 -42.03
C HIS A 25 8.80 -22.44 -41.82
N ALA A 26 10.07 -22.07 -41.91
CA ALA A 26 10.57 -20.74 -41.83
C ALA A 26 10.50 -20.02 -43.17
N LYS A 27 9.50 -19.16 -43.34
CA LYS A 27 9.55 -18.06 -44.32
C LYS A 27 9.57 -16.66 -43.68
N SER A 28 9.60 -16.55 -42.35
CA SER A 28 9.69 -15.25 -41.63
C SER A 28 10.95 -15.10 -40.75
N LEU A 29 11.86 -16.07 -40.79
CA LEU A 29 13.04 -16.13 -39.91
C LEU A 29 14.21 -15.24 -40.35
N ASP A 30 14.22 -14.71 -41.57
CA ASP A 30 15.31 -13.91 -42.13
C ASP A 30 15.68 -12.61 -41.38
N LYS A 31 14.85 -12.17 -40.43
CA LYS A 31 15.13 -10.98 -39.61
C LYS A 31 15.67 -11.28 -38.21
N PHE A 32 15.62 -12.54 -37.78
CA PHE A 32 16.14 -13.00 -36.48
C PHE A 32 17.48 -13.73 -36.57
N ASP A 33 18.17 -13.66 -37.69
CA ASP A 33 19.35 -14.48 -38.01
C ASP A 33 20.62 -14.14 -37.22
N ARG A 34 20.56 -13.20 -36.27
CA ARG A 34 21.70 -12.90 -35.40
C ARG A 34 21.39 -13.32 -33.98
N ALA A 35 22.23 -14.13 -33.38
CA ALA A 35 22.16 -14.56 -32.00
C ALA A 35 22.08 -13.39 -31.01
N ASP A 36 22.68 -12.24 -31.33
CA ASP A 36 22.62 -10.99 -30.59
C ASP A 36 21.17 -10.42 -30.48
N ARG A 37 20.37 -10.50 -31.56
CA ARG A 37 18.97 -10.03 -31.54
C ARG A 37 18.08 -10.93 -30.71
N VAL A 38 18.28 -12.24 -30.75
CA VAL A 38 17.56 -13.19 -29.87
C VAL A 38 17.93 -12.94 -28.40
N SER A 39 19.21 -12.72 -28.12
CA SER A 39 19.69 -12.35 -26.80
C SER A 39 19.09 -11.06 -26.31
N ASP A 40 19.09 -9.98 -27.12
CA ASP A 40 18.46 -8.70 -26.76
C ASP A 40 16.96 -8.83 -26.52
N TYR A 41 16.24 -9.69 -27.27
CA TYR A 41 14.82 -9.94 -27.03
C TYR A 41 14.58 -10.59 -25.66
N PHE A 42 15.30 -11.66 -25.33
CA PHE A 42 15.16 -12.32 -24.04
C PHE A 42 15.63 -11.45 -22.87
N ALA A 43 16.71 -10.70 -23.04
CA ALA A 43 17.17 -9.73 -22.05
C ALA A 43 16.09 -8.64 -21.81
N GLY A 44 15.48 -8.12 -22.87
CA GLY A 44 14.38 -7.16 -22.77
C GLY A 44 13.16 -7.72 -22.04
N ILE A 45 12.79 -8.97 -22.34
CA ILE A 45 11.69 -9.66 -21.65
C ILE A 45 12.02 -9.91 -20.18
N LEU A 46 13.24 -10.35 -19.86
CA LEU A 46 13.68 -10.60 -18.49
C LEU A 46 13.66 -9.31 -17.68
N SER A 47 14.29 -8.25 -18.17
CA SER A 47 14.28 -6.93 -17.52
C SER A 47 12.85 -6.39 -17.34
N PHE A 48 11.96 -6.62 -18.34
CA PHE A 48 10.56 -6.24 -18.23
C PHE A 48 9.83 -6.98 -17.08
N ASN A 49 10.06 -8.29 -16.97
CA ASN A 49 9.44 -9.10 -15.92
C ASN A 49 9.98 -8.77 -14.52
N GLU A 50 11.24 -8.33 -14.44
CA GLU A 50 11.87 -7.83 -13.19
C GLU A 50 11.51 -6.37 -12.91
N ASN A 51 10.65 -5.74 -13.73
CA ASN A 51 10.25 -4.33 -13.63
C ASN A 51 11.41 -3.33 -13.80
N GLU A 52 12.51 -3.74 -14.43
CA GLU A 52 13.65 -2.91 -14.80
C GLU A 52 13.40 -2.26 -16.18
N TYR A 53 12.45 -1.31 -16.19
CA TYR A 53 11.93 -0.74 -17.45
C TYR A 53 12.97 0.06 -18.23
N ASP A 54 13.91 0.71 -17.53
CA ASP A 54 15.03 1.46 -18.16
C ASP A 54 15.98 0.53 -18.93
N GLU A 55 16.24 -0.67 -18.43
CA GLU A 55 17.05 -1.67 -19.15
C GLU A 55 16.20 -2.34 -20.23
N SER A 56 14.96 -2.69 -19.93
CA SER A 56 14.06 -3.34 -20.87
C SER A 56 13.91 -2.54 -22.17
N TYR A 57 13.65 -1.23 -22.10
CA TYR A 57 13.49 -0.43 -23.33
C TYR A 57 14.79 -0.30 -24.12
N LYS A 58 15.96 -0.29 -23.47
CA LYS A 58 17.27 -0.25 -24.17
C LYS A 58 17.51 -1.50 -25.01
N PHE A 59 17.13 -2.68 -24.49
CA PHE A 59 17.19 -3.94 -25.23
C PHE A 59 16.17 -3.95 -26.37
N PHE A 60 14.90 -3.61 -26.10
CA PHE A 60 13.85 -3.60 -27.11
C PHE A 60 14.13 -2.61 -28.25
N ARG A 61 14.76 -1.46 -27.97
CA ARG A 61 15.11 -0.46 -28.98
C ARG A 61 16.01 -1.01 -30.09
N LYS A 62 16.84 -2.02 -29.79
CA LYS A 62 17.73 -2.64 -30.75
C LYS A 62 17.01 -3.58 -31.74
N LEU A 63 15.74 -3.90 -31.48
CA LEU A 63 14.96 -4.91 -32.18
C LEU A 63 14.01 -4.32 -33.24
N ASP A 64 14.39 -3.19 -33.81
CA ASP A 64 13.61 -2.53 -34.85
C ASP A 64 13.25 -3.48 -36.00
N GLY A 65 12.00 -3.44 -36.47
CA GLY A 65 11.46 -4.28 -37.52
C GLY A 65 10.66 -5.51 -37.06
N LEU A 66 10.49 -5.74 -35.73
CA LEU A 66 9.65 -6.82 -35.20
C LEU A 66 8.16 -6.45 -35.08
N GLU A 67 7.80 -5.21 -35.26
CA GLU A 67 6.50 -4.64 -34.92
C GLU A 67 5.32 -5.37 -35.60
N SER A 68 5.48 -5.74 -36.87
CA SER A 68 4.45 -6.42 -37.66
C SER A 68 4.32 -7.91 -37.36
N SER A 69 5.40 -8.53 -36.87
CA SER A 69 5.46 -9.98 -36.61
C SER A 69 5.22 -10.36 -35.15
N HIS A 70 5.43 -9.41 -34.22
CA HIS A 70 5.34 -9.65 -32.77
C HIS A 70 4.60 -8.51 -32.05
N PRO A 71 3.25 -8.52 -32.04
CA PRO A 71 2.46 -7.50 -31.31
C PRO A 71 2.79 -7.39 -29.83
N ASP A 72 3.10 -8.51 -29.16
CA ASP A 72 3.48 -8.52 -27.74
C ASP A 72 4.82 -7.80 -27.47
N TYR A 73 5.76 -7.87 -28.41
CA TYR A 73 6.98 -7.06 -28.34
C TYR A 73 6.64 -5.57 -28.33
N SER A 74 5.79 -5.13 -29.27
CA SER A 74 5.42 -3.72 -29.39
C SER A 74 4.70 -3.21 -28.14
N ALA A 75 3.82 -4.02 -27.55
CA ALA A 75 3.14 -3.68 -26.30
C ALA A 75 4.14 -3.54 -25.15
N LYS A 76 5.03 -4.54 -24.95
CA LYS A 76 6.04 -4.50 -23.86
C LYS A 76 7.02 -3.34 -24.02
N TYR A 77 7.42 -3.05 -25.26
CA TYR A 77 8.29 -1.90 -25.53
C TYR A 77 7.61 -0.58 -25.16
N LEU A 78 6.33 -0.39 -25.51
CA LEU A 78 5.55 0.79 -25.08
C LEU A 78 5.37 0.86 -23.56
N TYR A 79 5.11 -0.27 -22.91
CA TYR A 79 5.07 -0.32 -21.43
C TYR A 79 6.40 0.13 -20.82
N SER A 80 7.52 -0.37 -21.36
CA SER A 80 8.85 0.01 -20.86
C SER A 80 9.11 1.49 -21.06
N LEU A 81 8.81 2.05 -22.23
CA LEU A 81 8.99 3.48 -22.52
C LEU A 81 8.13 4.37 -21.61
N VAL A 82 6.86 4.00 -21.39
CA VAL A 82 5.95 4.77 -20.52
C VAL A 82 6.39 4.68 -19.06
N ASN A 83 6.77 3.48 -18.58
CA ASN A 83 7.18 3.28 -17.21
C ASN A 83 8.55 3.90 -16.88
N SER A 84 9.40 4.11 -17.90
CA SER A 84 10.66 4.87 -17.79
C SER A 84 10.48 6.39 -17.99
N GLY A 85 9.25 6.87 -18.17
CA GLY A 85 8.97 8.30 -18.42
C GLY A 85 9.36 8.80 -19.82
N ASN A 86 9.72 7.91 -20.75
CA ASN A 86 10.14 8.25 -22.12
C ASN A 86 8.96 8.51 -23.06
N PHE A 87 8.04 9.41 -22.69
CA PHE A 87 6.78 9.66 -23.40
C PHE A 87 6.96 10.14 -24.84
N ARG A 88 7.99 10.92 -25.12
CA ARG A 88 8.27 11.37 -26.49
C ARG A 88 8.66 10.20 -27.40
N GLU A 89 9.46 9.28 -26.90
CA GLU A 89 9.83 8.07 -27.63
C GLU A 89 8.63 7.13 -27.78
N ALA A 90 7.81 6.97 -26.72
CA ALA A 90 6.56 6.20 -26.78
C ALA A 90 5.60 6.75 -27.84
N PHE A 91 5.46 8.07 -27.93
CA PHE A 91 4.68 8.74 -28.98
C PHE A 91 5.25 8.45 -30.36
N ASN A 92 6.56 8.65 -30.57
CA ASN A 92 7.20 8.44 -31.87
C ASN A 92 7.08 6.99 -32.33
N TYR A 93 7.27 6.04 -31.41
CA TYR A 93 7.10 4.62 -31.69
C TYR A 93 5.64 4.27 -32.02
N SER A 94 4.68 4.82 -31.28
CA SER A 94 3.24 4.67 -31.59
C SER A 94 2.89 5.23 -32.98
N LYS A 95 3.49 6.36 -33.40
CA LYS A 95 3.34 6.90 -34.78
C LYS A 95 3.98 5.99 -35.84
N LYS A 96 5.07 5.32 -35.52
CA LYS A 96 5.67 4.32 -36.41
C LYS A 96 4.74 3.12 -36.60
N LEU A 97 4.16 2.58 -35.52
CA LEU A 97 3.18 1.50 -35.56
C LEU A 97 1.96 1.88 -36.41
N GLU A 98 1.45 3.11 -36.26
CA GLU A 98 0.35 3.64 -37.07
C GLU A 98 0.67 3.63 -38.57
N ARG A 99 1.86 4.09 -38.99
CA ARG A 99 2.31 4.08 -40.38
C ARG A 99 2.46 2.67 -40.96
N GLN A 100 2.77 1.70 -40.12
CA GLN A 100 2.90 0.28 -40.48
C GLN A 100 1.57 -0.47 -40.41
N ASN A 101 0.44 0.21 -40.13
CA ASN A 101 -0.87 -0.38 -39.89
C ASN A 101 -0.90 -1.42 -38.74
N VAL A 102 0.02 -1.32 -37.78
CA VAL A 102 0.04 -2.13 -36.56
C VAL A 102 -0.83 -1.43 -35.51
N ASN A 103 -2.02 -1.97 -35.29
CA ASN A 103 -3.01 -1.43 -34.35
C ASN A 103 -3.00 -2.24 -33.06
N ILE A 104 -2.44 -1.69 -31.98
CA ILE A 104 -2.54 -2.25 -30.63
C ILE A 104 -3.13 -1.21 -29.67
N PHE A 105 -3.78 -1.68 -28.62
CA PHE A 105 -4.45 -0.84 -27.62
C PHE A 105 -3.51 0.21 -27.02
N GLU A 106 -2.35 -0.24 -26.60
CA GLU A 106 -1.34 0.56 -25.92
C GLU A 106 -0.86 1.74 -26.79
N SER A 107 -0.62 1.49 -28.09
CA SER A 107 -0.17 2.55 -29.00
C SER A 107 -1.24 3.61 -29.21
N ARG A 108 -2.51 3.20 -29.35
CA ARG A 108 -3.64 4.13 -29.50
C ARG A 108 -3.90 4.92 -28.22
N LEU A 109 -3.78 4.27 -27.06
CA LEU A 109 -3.89 4.95 -25.77
C LEU A 109 -2.78 6.00 -25.60
N VAL A 110 -1.53 5.65 -25.87
CA VAL A 110 -0.37 6.56 -25.79
C VAL A 110 -0.55 7.77 -26.72
N LEU A 111 -0.97 7.54 -27.98
CA LEU A 111 -1.24 8.64 -28.93
C LEU A 111 -2.36 9.55 -28.41
N GLY A 112 -3.47 8.99 -27.96
CA GLY A 112 -4.59 9.75 -27.40
C GLY A 112 -4.18 10.59 -26.20
N ILE A 113 -3.46 10.00 -25.23
CA ILE A 113 -2.94 10.70 -24.04
C ILE A 113 -1.96 11.81 -24.42
N TYR A 114 -1.05 11.55 -25.36
CA TYR A 114 -0.10 12.58 -25.81
C TYR A 114 -0.82 13.77 -26.46
N TYR A 115 -1.79 13.51 -27.34
CA TYR A 115 -2.57 14.57 -27.95
C TYR A 115 -3.43 15.33 -26.94
N LEU A 116 -3.99 14.64 -25.94
CA LEU A 116 -4.76 15.25 -24.86
C LEU A 116 -3.90 16.21 -24.01
N LYS A 117 -2.67 15.81 -23.63
CA LYS A 117 -1.73 16.67 -22.91
C LYS A 117 -1.49 17.99 -23.62
N TYR A 118 -1.42 17.97 -24.96
CA TYR A 118 -1.18 19.14 -25.80
C TYR A 118 -2.45 19.78 -26.37
N SER A 119 -3.62 19.50 -25.76
CA SER A 119 -4.94 20.07 -26.13
C SER A 119 -5.36 19.85 -27.59
N LYS A 120 -4.84 18.80 -28.24
CA LYS A 120 -5.24 18.37 -29.60
C LYS A 120 -6.41 17.39 -29.50
N LEU A 121 -7.58 17.90 -29.05
CA LEU A 121 -8.69 17.08 -28.58
C LEU A 121 -9.28 16.17 -29.67
N ASP A 122 -9.38 16.63 -30.93
CA ASP A 122 -9.92 15.83 -32.04
C ASP A 122 -9.04 14.62 -32.33
N LEU A 123 -7.69 14.79 -32.33
CA LEU A 123 -6.76 13.71 -32.51
C LEU A 123 -6.74 12.76 -31.31
N ALA A 124 -6.91 13.28 -30.09
CA ALA A 124 -7.06 12.46 -28.90
C ALA A 124 -8.29 11.57 -28.99
N LYS A 125 -9.45 12.16 -29.31
CA LYS A 125 -10.72 11.48 -29.51
C LYS A 125 -10.61 10.36 -30.55
N GLU A 126 -10.09 10.67 -31.75
CA GLU A 126 -9.87 9.67 -32.80
C GLU A 126 -9.09 8.47 -32.33
N ASN A 127 -7.98 8.70 -31.60
CA ASN A 127 -7.16 7.62 -31.10
C ASN A 127 -7.84 6.80 -29.99
N PHE A 128 -8.61 7.42 -29.09
CA PHE A 128 -9.38 6.67 -28.09
C PHE A 128 -10.51 5.84 -28.73
N GLN A 129 -11.12 6.30 -29.81
CA GLN A 129 -12.08 5.51 -30.59
C GLN A 129 -11.41 4.30 -31.22
N LYS A 130 -10.25 4.48 -31.86
CA LYS A 130 -9.46 3.37 -32.44
C LYS A 130 -8.98 2.40 -31.37
N ALA A 131 -8.59 2.89 -30.17
CA ALA A 131 -8.20 2.02 -29.06
C ALA A 131 -9.33 1.07 -28.64
N LYS A 132 -10.57 1.55 -28.58
CA LYS A 132 -11.74 0.76 -28.25
C LYS A 132 -11.97 -0.42 -29.22
N GLU A 133 -11.57 -0.28 -30.48
CA GLU A 133 -11.75 -1.30 -31.52
C GLU A 133 -10.69 -2.42 -31.44
N THR A 134 -9.54 -2.18 -30.80
CA THR A 134 -8.39 -3.09 -30.83
C THR A 134 -8.48 -4.23 -29.83
N LYS A 135 -8.87 -3.98 -28.58
CA LYS A 135 -8.91 -4.96 -27.49
C LYS A 135 -10.10 -4.69 -26.58
N ARG A 136 -11.09 -5.56 -26.66
CA ARG A 136 -12.29 -5.44 -25.82
C ARG A 136 -12.06 -6.09 -24.45
N SER A 137 -12.19 -5.28 -23.41
CA SER A 137 -12.33 -5.71 -22.02
C SER A 137 -13.13 -4.65 -21.28
N VAL A 138 -13.77 -5.05 -20.19
CA VAL A 138 -14.58 -4.13 -19.37
C VAL A 138 -13.77 -2.92 -18.89
N LEU A 139 -12.52 -3.13 -18.53
CA LEU A 139 -11.62 -2.08 -18.08
C LEU A 139 -11.23 -1.15 -19.24
N ASN A 140 -10.87 -1.72 -20.40
CA ASN A 140 -10.51 -0.92 -21.59
C ASN A 140 -11.70 -0.10 -22.09
N ASP A 141 -12.90 -0.68 -22.07
CA ASP A 141 -14.13 0.03 -22.44
C ASP A 141 -14.42 1.18 -21.48
N TYR A 142 -14.24 0.99 -20.15
CA TYR A 142 -14.36 2.06 -19.17
C TYR A 142 -13.38 3.21 -19.46
N VAL A 143 -12.08 2.88 -19.60
CA VAL A 143 -11.03 3.87 -19.84
C VAL A 143 -11.26 4.62 -21.15
N THR A 144 -11.47 3.90 -22.26
CA THR A 144 -11.61 4.54 -23.58
C THR A 144 -12.89 5.35 -23.71
N ASN A 145 -14.03 4.88 -23.18
CA ASN A 145 -15.28 5.64 -23.21
C ASN A 145 -15.17 6.92 -22.37
N SER A 146 -14.55 6.84 -21.17
CA SER A 146 -14.33 8.01 -20.34
C SER A 146 -13.42 9.03 -21.01
N LEU A 147 -12.22 8.61 -21.48
CA LEU A 147 -11.28 9.50 -22.14
C LEU A 147 -11.82 10.10 -23.44
N ASN A 148 -12.58 9.31 -24.20
CA ASN A 148 -13.24 9.79 -25.42
C ASN A 148 -14.28 10.89 -25.11
N ASN A 149 -15.10 10.72 -24.06
CA ASN A 149 -16.06 11.73 -23.64
C ASN A 149 -15.35 13.04 -23.24
N TRP A 150 -14.31 12.94 -22.40
CA TRP A 150 -13.51 14.10 -21.96
C TRP A 150 -12.77 14.80 -23.10
N SER A 151 -12.38 14.09 -24.15
CA SER A 151 -11.80 14.67 -25.37
C SER A 151 -12.84 15.36 -26.28
N ASN A 152 -14.12 15.14 -26.04
CA ASN A 152 -15.21 15.69 -26.89
C ASN A 152 -15.93 16.90 -26.27
N LEU A 153 -15.54 17.38 -25.09
CA LEU A 153 -16.33 18.37 -24.32
C LEU A 153 -16.47 19.71 -25.03
N LYS A 154 -15.47 20.17 -25.78
CA LYS A 154 -15.54 21.43 -26.53
C LYS A 154 -16.61 21.42 -27.61
N SER A 155 -16.98 20.24 -28.12
CA SER A 155 -18.02 20.03 -29.15
C SER A 155 -19.30 19.44 -28.56
N SER A 156 -19.47 19.46 -27.23
CA SER A 156 -20.58 18.84 -26.51
C SER A 156 -21.21 19.84 -25.53
N ASN A 157 -22.27 19.41 -24.86
CA ASN A 157 -22.87 20.10 -23.72
C ASN A 157 -22.99 19.16 -22.52
N LEU A 158 -23.35 19.69 -21.34
CA LEU A 158 -23.45 18.94 -20.10
C LEU A 158 -24.37 17.71 -20.26
N ASN A 159 -25.58 17.88 -20.81
CA ASN A 159 -26.55 16.79 -20.91
C ASN A 159 -26.05 15.66 -21.83
N ASN A 160 -25.51 15.98 -22.99
CA ASN A 160 -24.95 14.98 -23.90
C ASN A 160 -23.77 14.24 -23.27
N SER A 161 -22.89 14.95 -22.56
CA SER A 161 -21.72 14.36 -21.88
C SER A 161 -22.16 13.44 -20.74
N ILE A 162 -23.20 13.77 -19.98
CA ILE A 162 -23.79 12.90 -18.95
C ILE A 162 -24.38 11.63 -19.58
N ILE A 163 -25.09 11.76 -20.71
CA ILE A 163 -25.63 10.61 -21.45
C ILE A 163 -24.52 9.66 -21.88
N GLU A 164 -23.37 10.17 -22.35
CA GLU A 164 -22.23 9.32 -22.73
C GLU A 164 -21.63 8.61 -21.53
N ILE A 165 -21.49 9.27 -20.36
CA ILE A 165 -21.03 8.62 -19.12
C ILE A 165 -22.00 7.53 -18.67
N ASN A 166 -23.31 7.75 -18.80
CA ASN A 166 -24.32 6.77 -18.38
C ASN A 166 -24.30 5.49 -19.22
N LYS A 167 -23.71 5.51 -20.41
CA LYS A 167 -23.47 4.30 -21.23
C LYS A 167 -22.36 3.42 -20.70
N ILE A 168 -21.51 3.92 -19.77
CA ILE A 168 -20.49 3.12 -19.10
C ILE A 168 -21.17 2.05 -18.25
N ASP A 169 -20.56 0.87 -18.18
CA ASP A 169 -21.08 -0.30 -17.45
C ASP A 169 -21.44 0.05 -15.98
N GLU A 170 -22.53 -0.54 -15.48
CA GLU A 170 -23.05 -0.27 -14.13
C GLU A 170 -22.10 -0.66 -13.01
N ARG A 171 -21.17 -1.58 -13.26
CA ARG A 171 -20.09 -1.91 -12.31
C ARG A 171 -19.24 -0.69 -11.92
N PHE A 172 -19.22 0.35 -12.74
CA PHE A 172 -18.50 1.60 -12.50
C PHE A 172 -19.37 2.75 -11.99
N GLU A 173 -20.52 2.45 -11.38
CA GLU A 173 -21.51 3.47 -10.95
C GLU A 173 -20.90 4.57 -10.06
N ASN A 174 -20.02 4.20 -9.10
CA ASN A 174 -19.34 5.19 -8.27
C ASN A 174 -18.41 6.10 -9.09
N LEU A 175 -17.78 5.57 -10.12
CA LEU A 175 -16.91 6.34 -11.01
C LEU A 175 -17.70 7.24 -11.95
N LYS A 176 -18.91 6.83 -12.37
CA LYS A 176 -19.83 7.71 -13.10
C LYS A 176 -20.24 8.92 -12.26
N LYS A 177 -20.54 8.73 -10.96
CA LYS A 177 -20.86 9.82 -10.03
C LYS A 177 -19.73 10.84 -9.96
N ILE A 178 -18.49 10.37 -9.83
CA ILE A 178 -17.31 11.24 -9.81
C ILE A 178 -17.17 12.03 -11.11
N GLN A 179 -17.27 11.36 -12.26
CA GLN A 179 -17.17 12.01 -13.55
C GLN A 179 -18.33 13.01 -13.77
N ASN A 180 -19.54 12.69 -13.29
CA ASN A 180 -20.67 13.62 -13.35
C ASN A 180 -20.41 14.92 -12.59
N ILE A 181 -19.78 14.84 -11.41
CA ILE A 181 -19.39 16.03 -10.63
C ILE A 181 -18.37 16.86 -11.42
N PHE A 182 -17.35 16.22 -11.99
CA PHE A 182 -16.35 16.93 -12.79
C PHE A 182 -16.94 17.56 -14.06
N LEU A 183 -17.92 16.91 -14.71
CA LEU A 183 -18.66 17.50 -15.85
C LEU A 183 -19.45 18.73 -15.42
N ASN A 184 -20.20 18.65 -14.30
CA ASN A 184 -20.91 19.81 -13.78
C ASN A 184 -19.95 20.97 -13.46
N CYS A 185 -18.78 20.65 -12.92
CA CYS A 185 -17.73 21.64 -12.69
C CYS A 185 -17.18 22.22 -14.01
N TYR A 186 -16.91 21.39 -15.00
CA TYR A 186 -16.40 21.83 -16.31
C TYR A 186 -17.37 22.80 -17.00
N PHE A 187 -18.67 22.50 -17.00
CA PHE A 187 -19.72 23.31 -17.58
C PHE A 187 -20.28 24.40 -16.66
N GLU A 188 -19.60 24.68 -15.53
CA GLU A 188 -19.99 25.74 -14.56
C GLU A 188 -21.42 25.62 -14.01
N SER A 189 -21.90 24.41 -13.85
CA SER A 189 -23.23 24.14 -13.29
C SER A 189 -23.34 24.60 -11.84
N SER A 190 -24.45 25.28 -11.49
CA SER A 190 -24.77 25.66 -10.11
C SER A 190 -24.96 24.47 -9.16
N TYR A 191 -25.17 23.27 -9.69
CA TYR A 191 -25.32 22.05 -8.90
C TYR A 191 -24.00 21.43 -8.43
N THR A 192 -22.85 21.87 -8.96
CA THR A 192 -21.53 21.28 -8.66
C THR A 192 -21.25 21.16 -7.18
N GLU A 193 -21.49 22.23 -6.41
CA GLU A 193 -21.25 22.25 -4.97
C GLU A 193 -22.13 21.23 -4.22
N ASN A 194 -23.40 21.12 -4.58
CA ASN A 194 -24.33 20.17 -3.96
C ASN A 194 -23.93 18.72 -4.25
N LEU A 195 -23.50 18.42 -5.48
CA LEU A 195 -23.03 17.10 -5.88
C LEU A 195 -21.77 16.67 -5.09
N TYR A 196 -20.83 17.61 -4.84
CA TYR A 196 -19.68 17.32 -3.97
C TYR A 196 -20.11 17.02 -2.53
N LYS A 197 -21.03 17.84 -1.96
CA LYS A 197 -21.55 17.61 -0.60
C LYS A 197 -22.22 16.24 -0.46
N GLU A 198 -23.03 15.87 -1.44
CA GLU A 198 -23.69 14.56 -1.47
C GLU A 198 -22.67 13.43 -1.54
N LEU A 199 -21.65 13.53 -2.42
CA LEU A 199 -20.64 12.51 -2.59
C LEU A 199 -19.87 12.25 -1.27
N ILE A 200 -19.35 13.30 -0.62
CA ILE A 200 -18.53 13.16 0.60
C ILE A 200 -19.35 12.78 1.84
N SER A 201 -20.67 12.99 1.83
CA SER A 201 -21.58 12.57 2.91
C SER A 201 -21.97 11.09 2.83
N ASN A 202 -21.66 10.41 1.75
CA ASN A 202 -21.98 9.00 1.54
C ASN A 202 -21.17 8.10 2.48
N LYS A 203 -21.88 7.41 3.39
CA LYS A 203 -21.26 6.49 4.37
C LYS A 203 -21.08 5.06 3.85
N LYS A 204 -21.67 4.71 2.69
CA LYS A 204 -21.62 3.36 2.12
C LYS A 204 -20.34 3.09 1.32
N THR A 205 -19.72 4.16 0.82
CA THR A 205 -18.52 4.08 0.00
C THR A 205 -17.52 5.12 0.50
N ASP A 206 -16.24 4.75 0.58
CA ASP A 206 -15.19 5.69 0.98
C ASP A 206 -14.87 6.66 -0.18
N PHE A 207 -15.37 7.87 -0.06
CA PHE A 207 -15.07 8.99 -0.92
C PHE A 207 -14.16 10.03 -0.26
N SER A 208 -13.40 9.66 0.79
CA SER A 208 -12.54 10.57 1.56
C SER A 208 -11.56 11.37 0.70
N ARG A 209 -11.05 10.76 -0.37
CA ARG A 209 -10.22 11.41 -1.39
C ARG A 209 -10.87 12.66 -1.98
N TYR A 210 -12.18 12.65 -2.17
CA TYR A 210 -12.92 13.73 -2.85
C TYR A 210 -13.15 14.95 -1.97
N ASN A 211 -12.86 14.90 -0.67
CA ASN A 211 -12.75 16.11 0.16
C ASN A 211 -11.68 17.08 -0.38
N TYR A 212 -10.56 16.55 -0.89
CA TYR A 212 -9.56 17.38 -1.55
C TYR A 212 -10.09 18.07 -2.80
N PHE A 213 -10.77 17.33 -3.68
CA PHE A 213 -11.31 17.89 -4.93
C PHE A 213 -12.39 18.92 -4.67
N TYR A 214 -13.24 18.71 -3.65
CA TYR A 214 -14.23 19.69 -3.24
C TYR A 214 -13.57 20.95 -2.67
N ALA A 215 -12.61 20.81 -1.77
CA ALA A 215 -11.88 21.95 -1.22
C ALA A 215 -11.09 22.71 -2.31
N SER A 216 -10.49 21.99 -3.26
CA SER A 216 -9.80 22.59 -4.41
C SER A 216 -10.76 23.36 -5.32
N PHE A 217 -11.95 22.82 -5.58
CA PHE A 217 -13.01 23.51 -6.32
C PHE A 217 -13.41 24.84 -5.63
N MET A 218 -13.63 24.81 -4.31
CA MET A 218 -13.98 26.01 -3.54
C MET A 218 -12.87 27.05 -3.59
N ALA A 219 -11.63 26.61 -3.39
CA ALA A 219 -10.46 27.51 -3.42
C ALA A 219 -10.26 28.15 -4.81
N ASN A 220 -10.38 27.37 -5.89
CA ASN A 220 -10.30 27.85 -7.27
C ASN A 220 -11.48 28.80 -7.64
N SER A 221 -12.60 28.72 -6.91
CA SER A 221 -13.74 29.64 -7.02
C SER A 221 -13.60 30.90 -6.15
N GLY A 222 -12.44 31.15 -5.54
CA GLY A 222 -12.18 32.28 -4.66
C GLY A 222 -12.73 32.14 -3.23
N LYS A 223 -13.34 30.99 -2.89
CA LYS A 223 -13.91 30.68 -1.57
C LYS A 223 -12.89 29.98 -0.66
N THR A 224 -11.74 30.64 -0.41
CA THR A 224 -10.62 30.03 0.35
C THR A 224 -10.99 29.68 1.79
N ASN A 225 -11.82 30.45 2.45
CA ASN A 225 -12.23 30.18 3.83
C ASN A 225 -13.09 28.90 3.92
N GLU A 226 -14.02 28.72 3.00
CA GLU A 226 -14.83 27.52 2.89
C GLU A 226 -13.95 26.29 2.56
N ALA A 227 -12.96 26.45 1.68
CA ALA A 227 -11.98 25.39 1.41
C ALA A 227 -11.25 24.97 2.68
N LYS A 228 -10.77 25.92 3.50
CA LYS A 228 -10.15 25.64 4.81
C LYS A 228 -11.10 24.91 5.77
N GLN A 229 -12.37 25.29 5.79
CA GLN A 229 -13.38 24.60 6.63
C GLN A 229 -13.59 23.15 6.20
N ILE A 230 -13.69 22.89 4.88
CA ILE A 230 -13.83 21.53 4.34
C ILE A 230 -12.62 20.68 4.72
N VAL A 231 -11.40 21.19 4.50
CA VAL A 231 -10.16 20.49 4.86
C VAL A 231 -10.10 20.19 6.36
N ASN A 232 -10.36 21.17 7.21
CA ASN A 232 -10.33 20.98 8.66
C ASN A 232 -11.39 19.99 9.14
N SER A 233 -12.59 19.99 8.54
CA SER A 233 -13.63 19.02 8.84
C SER A 233 -13.23 17.61 8.43
N ALA A 234 -12.70 17.45 7.23
CA ALA A 234 -12.23 16.16 6.71
C ALA A 234 -11.07 15.59 7.54
N LEU A 235 -10.14 16.43 7.98
CA LEU A 235 -9.00 16.01 8.80
C LEU A 235 -9.40 15.56 10.22
N LYS A 236 -10.58 15.92 10.72
CA LYS A 236 -11.10 15.33 11.98
C LYS A 236 -11.39 13.83 11.81
N SER A 237 -11.89 13.43 10.65
CA SER A 237 -12.20 12.02 10.36
C SER A 237 -11.01 11.27 9.73
N TYR A 238 -10.15 11.97 9.01
CA TYR A 238 -9.02 11.42 8.26
C TYR A 238 -7.71 12.17 8.58
N PRO A 239 -7.25 12.17 9.84
CA PRO A 239 -6.15 13.04 10.29
C PRO A 239 -4.80 12.74 9.60
N ARG A 240 -4.61 11.52 9.12
CA ARG A 240 -3.40 11.09 8.38
C ARG A 240 -3.53 11.18 6.86
N ASN A 241 -4.59 11.84 6.33
CA ASN A 241 -4.74 11.99 4.89
C ASN A 241 -3.65 12.91 4.33
N LEU A 242 -2.69 12.32 3.64
CA LEU A 242 -1.49 13.01 3.12
C LEU A 242 -1.83 14.22 2.25
N LYS A 243 -2.75 14.05 1.29
CA LYS A 243 -3.10 15.12 0.34
C LYS A 243 -3.81 16.28 1.03
N LEU A 244 -4.69 15.99 1.99
CA LEU A 244 -5.38 17.04 2.76
C LEU A 244 -4.43 17.79 3.70
N ASN A 245 -3.49 17.09 4.35
CA ASN A 245 -2.49 17.74 5.21
C ASN A 245 -1.59 18.67 4.39
N GLN A 246 -1.10 18.22 3.23
CA GLN A 246 -0.31 19.09 2.37
C GLN A 246 -1.14 20.28 1.86
N PHE A 247 -2.38 20.04 1.43
CA PHE A 247 -3.24 21.12 0.95
C PHE A 247 -3.59 22.15 2.03
N LYS A 248 -3.74 21.69 3.29
CA LYS A 248 -3.87 22.60 4.45
C LYS A 248 -2.65 23.52 4.61
N ALA A 249 -1.46 22.97 4.49
CA ALA A 249 -0.22 23.74 4.53
C ALA A 249 -0.17 24.76 3.38
N ASP A 250 -0.43 24.31 2.14
CA ASP A 250 -0.42 25.16 0.95
C ASP A 250 -1.44 26.32 1.05
N LEU A 251 -2.66 26.05 1.54
CA LEU A 251 -3.69 27.07 1.78
C LEU A 251 -3.28 28.11 2.86
N ASN A 252 -2.52 27.70 3.86
CA ASN A 252 -2.07 28.60 4.93
C ASN A 252 -0.89 29.48 4.48
N GLU A 253 -0.05 28.96 3.60
CA GLU A 253 1.11 29.67 3.04
C GLU A 253 0.76 30.48 1.77
N ASN A 254 -0.52 30.49 1.36
CA ASN A 254 -1.00 31.11 0.12
C ASN A 254 -0.20 30.68 -1.13
N LYS A 255 0.24 29.42 -1.15
CA LYS A 255 0.89 28.82 -2.31
C LYS A 255 -0.10 28.61 -3.45
N ASN A 256 0.41 28.43 -4.69
CA ASN A 256 -0.44 28.07 -5.81
C ASN A 256 -1.16 26.74 -5.54
N ILE A 257 -2.46 26.81 -5.37
CA ILE A 257 -3.34 25.68 -5.00
C ILE A 257 -4.04 25.03 -6.20
N SER A 258 -3.82 25.57 -7.41
CA SER A 258 -4.48 25.09 -8.65
C SER A 258 -3.78 23.86 -9.25
N ILE A 259 -3.44 22.88 -8.42
CA ILE A 259 -2.82 21.61 -8.84
C ILE A 259 -3.82 20.74 -9.61
N PHE A 260 -5.10 20.82 -9.29
CA PHE A 260 -6.18 20.17 -10.01
C PHE A 260 -7.23 21.20 -10.44
N ASN A 261 -7.61 21.17 -11.72
CA ASN A 261 -8.68 21.99 -12.26
C ASN A 261 -9.61 21.12 -13.09
N CYS A 262 -10.89 21.06 -12.71
CA CYS A 262 -11.93 20.31 -13.44
C CYS A 262 -12.20 20.87 -14.85
N LYS A 263 -11.82 22.12 -15.14
CA LYS A 263 -11.89 22.73 -16.47
C LYS A 263 -10.75 22.33 -17.40
N ASN A 264 -9.80 21.53 -16.91
CA ASN A 264 -8.70 20.97 -17.69
C ASN A 264 -8.97 19.49 -17.96
N GLU A 265 -9.24 19.15 -19.21
CA GLU A 265 -9.56 17.78 -19.64
C GLU A 265 -8.44 16.80 -19.30
N ALA A 266 -7.18 17.24 -19.36
CA ALA A 266 -6.02 16.42 -19.00
C ALA A 266 -5.98 16.09 -17.50
N HIS A 267 -6.30 17.05 -16.61
CA HIS A 267 -6.34 16.82 -15.17
C HIS A 267 -7.42 15.81 -14.77
N VAL A 268 -8.61 15.89 -15.37
CA VAL A 268 -9.68 14.92 -15.08
C VAL A 268 -9.35 13.56 -15.66
N SER A 269 -8.82 13.51 -16.87
CA SER A 269 -8.36 12.27 -17.49
C SER A 269 -7.26 11.61 -16.68
N ALA A 270 -6.36 12.37 -16.07
CA ALA A 270 -5.36 11.86 -15.15
C ALA A 270 -5.98 11.20 -13.90
N GLU A 271 -7.05 11.80 -13.35
CA GLU A 271 -7.76 11.18 -12.20
C GLU A 271 -8.47 9.88 -12.62
N ILE A 272 -9.06 9.80 -13.82
CA ILE A 272 -9.66 8.56 -14.35
C ILE A 272 -8.60 7.44 -14.43
N LEU A 273 -7.42 7.76 -14.97
CA LEU A 273 -6.32 6.81 -15.07
C LEU A 273 -5.80 6.41 -13.67
N TYR A 274 -5.71 7.35 -12.73
CA TYR A 274 -5.33 7.07 -11.34
C TYR A 274 -6.29 6.10 -10.66
N ILE A 275 -7.61 6.32 -10.78
CA ILE A 275 -8.61 5.43 -10.17
C ILE A 275 -8.46 4.02 -10.76
N THR A 276 -8.27 3.92 -12.07
CA THR A 276 -8.00 2.66 -12.76
C THR A 276 -6.75 1.98 -12.19
N ALA A 277 -5.65 2.73 -12.05
CA ALA A 277 -4.40 2.25 -11.50
C ALA A 277 -4.54 1.79 -10.05
N ASN A 278 -5.28 2.54 -9.22
CA ASN A 278 -5.51 2.20 -7.82
C ASN A 278 -6.31 0.88 -7.69
N ALA A 279 -7.33 0.68 -8.53
CA ALA A 279 -8.08 -0.57 -8.56
C ALA A 279 -7.21 -1.77 -8.99
N LEU A 280 -6.28 -1.58 -9.92
CA LEU A 280 -5.32 -2.60 -10.34
C LEU A 280 -4.28 -2.90 -9.24
N SER A 281 -3.77 -1.86 -8.57
CA SER A 281 -2.85 -2.00 -7.45
C SER A 281 -3.48 -2.79 -6.31
N SER A 282 -4.75 -2.54 -5.97
CA SER A 282 -5.47 -3.29 -4.93
C SER A 282 -5.65 -4.78 -5.26
N GLN A 283 -5.58 -5.14 -6.53
CA GLN A 283 -5.59 -6.52 -7.03
C GLN A 283 -4.18 -7.09 -7.28
N SER A 284 -3.13 -6.38 -6.84
CA SER A 284 -1.73 -6.76 -7.04
C SER A 284 -1.28 -6.84 -8.52
N ILE A 285 -1.98 -6.15 -9.43
CA ILE A 285 -1.61 -6.06 -10.85
C ILE A 285 -0.72 -4.83 -11.06
N TYR A 286 0.43 -4.82 -10.38
CA TYR A 286 1.31 -3.66 -10.27
C TYR A 286 1.89 -3.16 -11.60
N PRO A 287 2.36 -4.01 -12.55
CA PRO A 287 2.92 -3.51 -13.82
C PRO A 287 1.92 -2.69 -14.63
N LEU A 288 0.67 -3.14 -14.71
CA LEU A 288 -0.40 -2.41 -15.42
C LEU A 288 -0.83 -1.15 -14.64
N SER A 289 -0.88 -1.23 -13.30
CA SER A 289 -1.12 -0.07 -12.44
C SER A 289 -0.07 1.01 -12.69
N ASN A 290 1.22 0.65 -12.72
CA ASN A 290 2.33 1.58 -12.95
C ASN A 290 2.23 2.24 -14.34
N PHE A 291 1.83 1.50 -15.36
CA PHE A 291 1.60 2.04 -16.70
C PHE A 291 0.53 3.16 -16.67
N TYR A 292 -0.64 2.91 -16.06
CA TYR A 292 -1.69 3.92 -15.94
C TYR A 292 -1.28 5.10 -15.04
N LEU A 293 -0.51 4.86 -13.97
CA LEU A 293 0.01 5.92 -13.10
C LEU A 293 0.96 6.86 -13.84
N ASN A 294 1.85 6.31 -14.66
CA ASN A 294 2.78 7.12 -15.43
C ASN A 294 2.05 7.93 -16.51
N LEU A 295 1.02 7.37 -17.15
CA LEU A 295 0.15 8.14 -18.06
C LEU A 295 -0.60 9.27 -17.32
N ALA A 296 -1.12 8.99 -16.11
CA ALA A 296 -1.78 10.01 -15.28
C ALA A 296 -0.80 11.12 -14.87
N LYS A 297 0.39 10.75 -14.45
CA LYS A 297 1.47 11.69 -14.10
C LYS A 297 1.88 12.55 -15.30
N PHE A 298 1.99 11.99 -16.49
CA PHE A 298 2.26 12.75 -17.72
C PHE A 298 1.20 13.81 -17.99
N LEU A 299 -0.09 13.51 -17.74
CA LEU A 299 -1.17 14.47 -17.92
C LEU A 299 -1.18 15.57 -16.85
N ASN A 300 -0.84 15.26 -15.59
CA ASN A 300 -0.82 16.22 -14.47
C ASN A 300 0.38 15.93 -13.55
N GLU A 301 1.53 16.50 -13.86
CA GLU A 301 2.82 16.25 -13.20
C GLU A 301 2.86 16.73 -11.74
N ASP A 302 2.07 17.74 -11.39
CA ASP A 302 2.06 18.33 -10.04
C ASP A 302 1.15 17.60 -9.06
N PHE A 303 0.40 16.58 -9.52
CA PHE A 303 -0.51 15.83 -8.66
C PHE A 303 0.17 14.60 -8.04
N HIS A 304 0.99 14.81 -7.02
CA HIS A 304 1.90 13.83 -6.41
C HIS A 304 1.25 12.58 -5.79
N SER A 305 -0.09 12.47 -5.75
CA SER A 305 -0.75 11.22 -5.39
C SER A 305 -0.41 10.07 -6.34
N TYR A 306 -0.03 10.38 -7.59
CA TYR A 306 0.40 9.36 -8.55
C TYR A 306 1.74 8.77 -8.15
N ASP A 307 2.67 9.62 -7.70
CA ASP A 307 3.99 9.21 -7.21
C ASP A 307 3.88 8.38 -5.94
N THR A 308 2.95 8.72 -5.02
CA THR A 308 2.78 7.93 -3.78
C THR A 308 2.35 6.50 -4.06
N LEU A 309 1.39 6.30 -4.96
CA LEU A 309 0.93 4.96 -5.32
C LEU A 309 1.96 4.20 -6.16
N LEU A 310 2.69 4.90 -7.03
CA LEU A 310 3.76 4.31 -7.84
C LEU A 310 4.89 3.78 -6.93
N ALA A 311 5.33 4.57 -5.95
CA ALA A 311 6.34 4.16 -5.00
C ALA A 311 5.87 2.97 -4.12
N GLU A 312 4.61 2.96 -3.69
CA GLU A 312 4.03 1.84 -2.95
C GLU A 312 3.96 0.57 -3.81
N ASN A 313 3.62 0.67 -5.10
CA ASN A 313 3.65 -0.47 -6.01
C ASN A 313 5.06 -1.06 -6.13
N PHE A 314 6.09 -0.21 -6.30
CA PHE A 314 7.48 -0.66 -6.33
C PHE A 314 7.91 -1.30 -5.00
N TYR A 315 7.48 -0.74 -3.87
CA TYR A 315 7.72 -1.38 -2.57
C TYR A 315 7.10 -2.78 -2.48
N LYS A 316 5.86 -2.95 -2.97
CA LYS A 316 5.14 -4.24 -2.92
C LYS A 316 5.79 -5.35 -3.76
N ILE A 317 6.48 -4.99 -4.81
CA ILE A 317 7.25 -5.93 -5.64
C ILE A 317 8.74 -5.98 -5.24
N GLU A 318 9.08 -5.42 -4.08
CA GLU A 318 10.44 -5.40 -3.52
C GLU A 318 11.49 -4.67 -4.38
N ASN A 319 11.06 -3.86 -5.36
CA ASN A 319 11.95 -2.95 -6.07
C ASN A 319 12.22 -1.70 -5.23
N PHE A 320 12.97 -1.89 -4.14
CA PHE A 320 13.25 -0.83 -3.17
C PHE A 320 14.05 0.33 -3.75
N ASN A 321 14.87 0.09 -4.76
CA ASN A 321 15.66 1.13 -5.41
C ASN A 321 14.76 2.17 -6.10
N GLU A 322 13.78 1.73 -6.90
CA GLU A 322 12.84 2.63 -7.55
C GLU A 322 11.91 3.31 -6.53
N ALA A 323 11.43 2.56 -5.53
CA ALA A 323 10.64 3.14 -4.43
C ALA A 323 11.41 4.26 -3.70
N LYS A 324 12.69 4.03 -3.33
CA LYS A 324 13.55 5.05 -2.69
C LYS A 324 13.76 6.28 -3.56
N LYS A 325 13.97 6.12 -4.87
CA LYS A 325 14.10 7.26 -5.80
C LYS A 325 12.85 8.16 -5.77
N ILE A 326 11.67 7.54 -5.82
CA ILE A 326 10.40 8.29 -5.82
C ILE A 326 10.16 8.95 -4.47
N TYR A 327 10.35 8.26 -3.33
CA TYR A 327 10.19 8.85 -2.01
C TYR A 327 11.16 10.00 -1.76
N ASN A 328 12.43 9.89 -2.21
CA ASN A 328 13.40 10.99 -2.13
C ASN A 328 13.00 12.20 -2.99
N SER A 329 12.31 11.99 -4.10
CA SER A 329 11.74 13.08 -4.91
C SER A 329 10.53 13.72 -4.21
N LEU A 330 9.62 12.89 -3.66
CA LEU A 330 8.42 13.32 -2.94
C LEU A 330 8.76 14.12 -1.68
N SER A 331 9.83 13.77 -0.96
CA SER A 331 10.22 14.46 0.28
C SER A 331 10.47 15.96 0.09
N LYS A 332 10.72 16.41 -1.14
CA LYS A 332 10.98 17.82 -1.53
C LYS A 332 9.70 18.57 -1.92
N LYS A 333 8.53 17.92 -1.90
CA LYS A 333 7.27 18.46 -2.45
C LYS A 333 6.36 19.09 -1.39
N GLY A 334 6.83 19.20 -0.15
CA GLY A 334 6.15 19.83 0.97
C GLY A 334 6.31 19.04 2.26
N GLU A 335 5.95 19.67 3.38
CA GLU A 335 6.21 19.12 4.72
C GLU A 335 5.50 17.80 4.97
N ALA A 336 4.21 17.68 4.57
CA ALA A 336 3.46 16.44 4.72
C ALA A 336 4.05 15.31 3.84
N TYR A 337 4.51 15.64 2.63
CA TYR A 337 5.20 14.66 1.78
C TYR A 337 6.58 14.29 2.33
N SER A 338 7.30 15.23 2.94
CA SER A 338 8.59 14.96 3.60
C SER A 338 8.43 13.94 4.71
N TRP A 339 7.49 14.18 5.63
CA TRP A 339 7.18 13.25 6.71
C TRP A 339 6.72 11.87 6.21
N TYR A 340 5.79 11.85 5.26
CA TYR A 340 5.34 10.60 4.64
C TYR A 340 6.50 9.82 4.04
N SER A 341 7.34 10.48 3.24
CA SER A 341 8.48 9.83 2.57
C SER A 341 9.50 9.29 3.57
N ALA A 342 9.79 10.03 4.65
CA ALA A 342 10.71 9.57 5.69
C ALA A 342 10.22 8.28 6.35
N LYS A 343 8.91 8.17 6.64
CA LYS A 343 8.32 6.94 7.18
C LYS A 343 8.46 5.76 6.21
N GLN A 344 8.22 5.98 4.92
CA GLN A 344 8.34 4.91 3.93
C GLN A 344 9.80 4.50 3.68
N LEU A 345 10.73 5.47 3.64
CA LEU A 345 12.17 5.19 3.55
C LEU A 345 12.67 4.43 4.79
N ALA A 346 12.24 4.83 5.99
CA ALA A 346 12.56 4.10 7.22
C ALA A 346 12.05 2.65 7.16
N ARG A 347 10.84 2.42 6.66
CA ARG A 347 10.28 1.08 6.45
C ARG A 347 11.14 0.25 5.49
N ILE A 348 11.63 0.84 4.40
CA ILE A 348 12.53 0.15 3.46
C ILE A 348 13.87 -0.17 4.13
N TYR A 349 14.49 0.78 4.82
CA TYR A 349 15.76 0.54 5.51
C TYR A 349 15.66 -0.57 6.57
N LEU A 350 14.52 -0.68 7.27
CA LEU A 350 14.29 -1.81 8.20
C LEU A 350 14.18 -3.16 7.47
N GLN A 351 13.63 -3.20 6.26
CA GLN A 351 13.60 -4.43 5.44
C GLN A 351 14.98 -4.81 4.89
N GLU A 352 15.88 -3.83 4.75
CA GLU A 352 17.27 -4.01 4.33
C GLU A 352 18.24 -4.23 5.51
N ASP A 353 17.72 -4.44 6.74
CA ASP A 353 18.48 -4.57 7.99
C ASP A 353 19.34 -3.34 8.36
N GLU A 354 18.99 -2.17 7.82
CA GLU A 354 19.69 -0.91 8.05
C GLU A 354 19.01 -0.06 9.15
N LYS A 355 18.81 -0.64 10.33
CA LYS A 355 18.07 -0.05 11.47
C LYS A 355 18.51 1.38 11.82
N GLU A 356 19.83 1.63 11.87
CA GLU A 356 20.37 2.97 12.23
C GLU A 356 20.05 4.03 11.16
N LYS A 357 20.03 3.67 9.88
CA LYS A 357 19.61 4.58 8.81
C LYS A 357 18.11 4.90 8.90
N ALA A 358 17.30 3.89 9.23
CA ALA A 358 15.87 4.09 9.43
C ALA A 358 15.58 5.05 10.59
N ILE A 359 16.27 4.87 11.72
CA ILE A 359 16.14 5.76 12.90
C ILE A 359 16.59 7.17 12.52
N LYS A 360 17.75 7.31 11.88
CA LYS A 360 18.30 8.61 11.52
C LYS A 360 17.40 9.40 10.59
N ILE A 361 16.93 8.80 9.49
CA ILE A 361 16.10 9.53 8.52
C ILE A 361 14.80 10.02 9.14
N LEU A 362 14.19 9.22 10.01
CA LEU A 362 12.93 9.61 10.64
C LEU A 362 13.15 10.66 11.72
N SER A 363 14.21 10.53 12.54
CA SER A 363 14.61 11.50 13.55
C SER A 363 14.94 12.86 12.93
N ASP A 364 15.85 12.87 11.94
CA ASP A 364 16.25 14.10 11.25
C ASP A 364 15.04 14.81 10.63
N THR A 365 14.13 14.04 10.03
CA THR A 365 12.92 14.63 9.43
C THR A 365 11.96 15.17 10.49
N TYR A 366 11.73 14.42 11.58
CA TYR A 366 10.87 14.87 12.68
C TYR A 366 11.39 16.15 13.34
N ASP A 367 12.69 16.24 13.57
CA ASP A 367 13.32 17.42 14.19
C ASP A 367 13.18 18.67 13.32
N ASN A 368 13.20 18.50 12.00
CA ASN A 368 13.08 19.58 11.02
C ASN A 368 11.63 19.97 10.68
N LEU A 369 10.61 19.30 11.21
CA LEU A 369 9.21 19.71 11.01
C LEU A 369 9.00 21.10 11.63
N VAL A 370 8.46 22.02 10.84
CA VAL A 370 8.12 23.40 11.28
C VAL A 370 7.09 23.36 12.39
N LYS A 371 6.09 22.49 12.24
CA LYS A 371 5.07 22.25 13.25
C LYS A 371 4.88 20.75 13.46
N LYS A 372 5.14 20.32 14.70
CA LYS A 372 4.91 18.93 15.12
C LYS A 372 3.46 18.77 15.58
N GLU A 373 2.62 18.22 14.73
CA GLU A 373 1.23 17.89 15.09
C GLU A 373 1.20 16.58 15.90
N ILE A 374 0.12 16.36 16.64
CA ILE A 374 0.04 15.21 17.57
C ILE A 374 0.12 13.85 16.86
N TYR A 375 -0.30 13.76 15.60
CA TYR A 375 -0.25 12.51 14.82
C TYR A 375 1.16 12.19 14.32
N GLU A 376 1.96 13.20 13.92
CA GLU A 376 3.37 12.98 13.60
C GLU A 376 4.17 12.60 14.85
N THR A 377 3.89 13.25 16.00
CA THR A 377 4.52 12.90 17.28
C THR A 377 4.17 11.47 17.69
N PHE A 378 2.92 11.04 17.47
CA PHE A 378 2.51 9.67 17.75
C PHE A 378 3.19 8.66 16.83
N ASP A 379 3.19 8.90 15.52
CA ASP A 379 3.85 8.02 14.55
C ASP A 379 5.34 7.87 14.87
N TYR A 380 6.00 8.95 15.34
CA TYR A 380 7.40 8.92 15.73
C TYR A 380 7.61 8.13 17.05
N ALA A 381 6.75 8.32 18.04
CA ALA A 381 6.79 7.57 19.29
C ALA A 381 6.62 6.05 19.04
N GLU A 382 5.65 5.67 18.20
CA GLU A 382 5.43 4.29 17.78
C GLU A 382 6.66 3.69 17.07
N PHE A 383 7.25 4.47 16.16
CA PHE A 383 8.47 4.03 15.47
C PHE A 383 9.62 3.79 16.46
N LEU A 384 9.85 4.69 17.41
CA LEU A 384 10.88 4.53 18.42
C LEU A 384 10.63 3.31 19.30
N LYS A 385 9.40 3.12 19.78
CA LYS A 385 9.00 1.95 20.59
C LYS A 385 9.26 0.64 19.83
N ASN A 386 8.84 0.57 18.57
CA ASN A 386 8.97 -0.63 17.75
C ASN A 386 10.45 -0.94 17.37
N ASN A 387 11.34 0.04 17.54
CA ASN A 387 12.78 -0.11 17.37
C ASN A 387 13.55 -0.13 18.72
N GLU A 388 12.85 -0.43 19.83
CA GLU A 388 13.41 -0.64 21.17
C GLU A 388 14.01 0.63 21.83
N ARG A 389 13.71 1.81 21.25
CA ARG A 389 14.09 3.10 21.84
C ARG A 389 13.04 3.54 22.89
N PHE A 390 12.77 2.65 23.86
CA PHE A 390 11.66 2.78 24.81
C PHE A 390 11.70 4.07 25.62
N LYS A 391 12.85 4.43 26.19
CA LYS A 391 13.00 5.65 26.99
C LYS A 391 12.69 6.92 26.20
N GLU A 392 13.06 6.93 24.92
CA GLU A 392 12.76 8.06 24.05
C GLU A 392 11.27 8.10 23.67
N SER A 393 10.69 6.94 23.34
CA SER A 393 9.26 6.85 22.99
C SER A 393 8.36 7.32 24.14
N ILE A 394 8.69 7.00 25.40
CA ILE A 394 7.97 7.46 26.61
C ILE A 394 7.85 8.98 26.64
N LYS A 395 8.91 9.71 26.26
CA LYS A 395 8.89 11.18 26.23
C LYS A 395 7.81 11.69 25.28
N PHE A 396 7.74 11.15 24.05
CA PHE A 396 6.80 11.59 23.03
C PHE A 396 5.36 11.17 23.35
N TYR A 397 5.13 9.98 23.86
CA TYR A 397 3.82 9.58 24.37
C TYR A 397 3.34 10.47 25.50
N SER A 398 4.24 10.83 26.44
CA SER A 398 3.90 11.73 27.54
C SER A 398 3.50 13.13 27.05
N GLU A 399 4.18 13.63 26.02
CA GLU A 399 3.80 14.87 25.35
C GLU A 399 2.39 14.80 24.77
N ILE A 400 2.06 13.71 24.06
CA ILE A 400 0.72 13.50 23.48
C ILE A 400 -0.34 13.46 24.58
N ILE A 401 -0.14 12.62 25.60
CA ILE A 401 -1.10 12.43 26.72
C ILE A 401 -1.37 13.75 27.43
N SER A 402 -0.36 14.63 27.54
CA SER A 402 -0.52 15.95 28.15
C SER A 402 -1.35 16.93 27.30
N LYS A 403 -1.40 16.74 25.98
CA LYS A 403 -2.07 17.65 25.03
C LYS A 403 -3.48 17.22 24.65
N VAL A 404 -3.83 15.95 24.84
CA VAL A 404 -5.14 15.43 24.44
C VAL A 404 -6.05 15.15 25.63
N LYS A 405 -7.36 15.24 25.42
CA LYS A 405 -8.36 14.83 26.42
C LYS A 405 -8.51 13.30 26.42
N ASN A 406 -8.97 12.74 27.52
CA ASN A 406 -9.13 11.29 27.69
C ASN A 406 -10.11 10.64 26.68
N ASN A 407 -10.99 11.41 26.06
CA ASN A 407 -11.90 10.93 25.00
C ASN A 407 -11.33 11.11 23.57
N HIS A 408 -10.11 11.61 23.43
CA HIS A 408 -9.45 11.70 22.13
C HIS A 408 -8.95 10.30 21.71
N PRO A 409 -9.11 9.89 20.45
CA PRO A 409 -8.66 8.56 19.99
C PRO A 409 -7.22 8.22 20.36
N LEU A 410 -6.29 9.16 20.17
CA LEU A 410 -4.87 8.95 20.51
C LEU A 410 -4.58 8.81 22.01
N TYR A 411 -5.52 9.16 22.93
CA TYR A 411 -5.25 9.02 24.35
C TYR A 411 -5.07 7.54 24.75
N ALA A 412 -5.99 6.69 24.32
CA ALA A 412 -5.92 5.27 24.60
C ALA A 412 -4.70 4.63 23.94
N GLU A 413 -4.42 4.97 22.68
CA GLU A 413 -3.28 4.44 21.92
C GLU A 413 -1.94 4.91 22.53
N ALA A 414 -1.83 6.18 22.93
CA ALA A 414 -0.60 6.71 23.52
C ALA A 414 -0.34 6.19 24.95
N THR A 415 -1.38 5.98 25.75
CA THR A 415 -1.25 5.36 27.08
C THR A 415 -0.89 3.89 26.97
N ASP A 416 -1.46 3.16 26.00
CA ASP A 416 -1.05 1.79 25.70
C ASP A 416 0.42 1.72 25.27
N GLY A 417 0.81 2.49 24.25
CA GLY A 417 2.20 2.51 23.75
C GLY A 417 3.22 2.88 24.83
N ARG A 418 2.89 3.85 25.70
CA ARG A 418 3.74 4.23 26.84
C ARG A 418 3.79 3.15 27.92
N GLY A 419 2.66 2.50 28.20
CA GLY A 419 2.57 1.38 29.14
C GLY A 419 3.47 0.22 28.72
N VAL A 420 3.43 -0.17 27.44
CA VAL A 420 4.34 -1.18 26.87
C VAL A 420 5.80 -0.73 27.01
N ALA A 421 6.10 0.53 26.68
CA ALA A 421 7.47 1.03 26.79
C ALA A 421 8.00 1.04 28.25
N TYR A 422 7.15 1.37 29.23
CA TYR A 422 7.49 1.29 30.65
C TYR A 422 7.75 -0.16 31.09
N GLU A 423 6.93 -1.11 30.67
CA GLU A 423 7.16 -2.53 30.99
C GLU A 423 8.51 -3.00 30.45
N ARG A 424 8.84 -2.67 29.20
CA ARG A 424 10.09 -3.05 28.55
C ARG A 424 11.35 -2.49 29.24
N ILE A 425 11.24 -1.38 29.98
CA ILE A 425 12.34 -0.82 30.79
C ILE A 425 12.26 -1.22 32.26
N GLY A 426 11.34 -2.12 32.65
CA GLY A 426 11.18 -2.63 34.01
C GLY A 426 10.39 -1.73 34.97
N GLU A 427 9.73 -0.68 34.47
CA GLU A 427 8.91 0.22 35.28
C GLU A 427 7.44 -0.23 35.37
N TRP A 428 7.20 -1.39 35.99
CA TRP A 428 5.91 -2.05 35.98
C TRP A 428 4.76 -1.21 36.56
N GLU A 429 4.97 -0.51 37.67
CA GLU A 429 3.90 0.32 38.28
C GLU A 429 3.38 1.39 37.30
N ASN A 430 4.27 2.01 36.54
CA ASN A 430 3.90 2.97 35.49
C ASN A 430 3.21 2.28 34.32
N ALA A 431 3.69 1.10 33.94
CA ALA A 431 3.11 0.30 32.87
C ALA A 431 1.65 -0.10 33.18
N GLU A 432 1.41 -0.70 34.35
CA GLU A 432 0.07 -1.11 34.79
C GLU A 432 -0.90 0.07 34.83
N LYS A 433 -0.46 1.20 35.38
CA LYS A 433 -1.25 2.43 35.45
C LYS A 433 -1.69 2.90 34.06
N ASP A 434 -0.77 2.91 33.11
CA ASP A 434 -1.04 3.38 31.75
C ASP A 434 -1.94 2.40 30.96
N LEU A 435 -1.68 1.09 31.07
CA LEU A 435 -2.53 0.07 30.43
C LEU A 435 -3.96 0.10 30.96
N LEU A 436 -4.14 0.29 32.28
CA LEU A 436 -5.46 0.47 32.88
C LEU A 436 -6.13 1.77 32.44
N ALA A 437 -5.38 2.86 32.27
CA ALA A 437 -5.89 4.13 31.75
C ALA A 437 -6.34 4.00 30.29
N SER A 438 -5.58 3.27 29.47
CA SER A 438 -5.95 2.94 28.10
C SER A 438 -7.28 2.16 28.06
N LEU A 439 -7.40 1.09 28.83
CA LEU A 439 -8.63 0.27 28.92
C LEU A 439 -9.82 1.03 29.49
N LYS A 440 -9.60 2.01 30.37
CA LYS A 440 -10.66 2.90 30.84
C LYS A 440 -11.18 3.82 29.74
N ALA A 441 -10.31 4.31 28.87
CA ALA A 441 -10.66 5.17 27.74
C ALA A 441 -11.29 4.39 26.58
N ASN A 442 -10.80 3.20 26.31
CA ASN A 442 -11.31 2.28 25.29
C ASN A 442 -11.32 0.84 25.83
N PRO A 443 -12.49 0.35 26.35
CA PRO A 443 -12.57 -0.96 27.03
C PRO A 443 -12.45 -2.19 26.14
N ASP A 444 -12.56 -2.06 24.81
CA ASP A 444 -12.67 -3.20 23.89
C ASP A 444 -11.39 -3.40 23.04
N GLN A 445 -10.25 -3.06 23.64
CA GLN A 445 -8.92 -3.27 23.04
C GLN A 445 -8.39 -4.66 23.37
N ALA A 446 -8.73 -5.65 22.55
CA ALA A 446 -8.40 -7.06 22.81
C ALA A 446 -6.90 -7.30 23.09
N TYR A 447 -6.00 -6.63 22.37
CA TYR A 447 -4.56 -6.79 22.58
C TYR A 447 -4.06 -6.14 23.87
N VAL A 448 -4.57 -4.98 24.24
CA VAL A 448 -4.23 -4.32 25.52
C VAL A 448 -4.70 -5.16 26.70
N ILE A 449 -5.94 -5.70 26.62
CA ILE A 449 -6.48 -6.64 27.61
C ILE A 449 -5.56 -7.87 27.72
N ASN A 450 -5.19 -8.47 26.60
CA ASN A 450 -4.29 -9.62 26.57
C ASN A 450 -2.93 -9.31 27.19
N TYR A 451 -2.33 -8.19 26.80
CA TYR A 451 -1.03 -7.78 27.28
C TYR A 451 -1.00 -7.59 28.81
N LEU A 452 -1.94 -6.83 29.34
CA LEU A 452 -2.03 -6.59 30.77
C LEU A 452 -2.32 -7.89 31.55
N ALA A 453 -3.27 -8.68 31.09
CA ALA A 453 -3.63 -9.95 31.74
C ALA A 453 -2.47 -10.95 31.72
N TYR A 454 -1.77 -11.08 30.60
CA TYR A 454 -0.60 -11.96 30.48
C TYR A 454 0.54 -11.50 31.41
N SER A 455 0.81 -10.21 31.47
CA SER A 455 1.82 -9.66 32.38
C SER A 455 1.51 -9.94 33.86
N TRP A 456 0.24 -9.87 34.26
CA TRP A 456 -0.17 -10.27 35.61
C TRP A 456 -0.01 -11.76 35.86
N ILE A 457 -0.28 -12.61 34.87
CA ILE A 457 -0.11 -14.07 34.97
C ILE A 457 1.37 -14.42 35.16
N GLU A 458 2.26 -13.81 34.41
CA GLU A 458 3.71 -14.05 34.53
C GLU A 458 4.24 -13.62 35.89
N GLN A 459 3.71 -12.54 36.46
CA GLN A 459 4.07 -12.10 37.81
C GLN A 459 3.36 -12.90 38.92
N GLY A 460 2.47 -13.82 38.57
CA GLY A 460 1.71 -14.63 39.55
C GLY A 460 0.65 -13.84 40.32
N VAL A 461 0.22 -12.69 39.83
CA VAL A 461 -0.78 -11.83 40.49
C VAL A 461 -2.08 -11.78 39.70
N LYS A 462 -3.20 -11.53 40.38
CA LYS A 462 -4.54 -11.31 39.77
C LYS A 462 -4.96 -12.37 38.73
N ILE A 463 -4.59 -13.64 38.89
CA ILE A 463 -4.74 -14.68 37.86
C ILE A 463 -6.21 -14.92 37.49
N GLU A 464 -7.14 -14.96 38.47
CA GLU A 464 -8.59 -15.10 38.19
C GLU A 464 -9.14 -13.90 37.43
N GLN A 465 -8.70 -12.68 37.77
CA GLN A 465 -9.07 -11.48 37.04
C GLN A 465 -8.52 -11.52 35.62
N SER A 466 -7.28 -11.95 35.45
CA SER A 466 -6.65 -12.14 34.13
C SER A 466 -7.42 -13.15 33.28
N LEU A 467 -7.86 -14.27 33.85
CA LEU A 467 -8.68 -15.25 33.14
C LEU A 467 -9.96 -14.60 32.60
N SER A 468 -10.70 -13.86 33.45
CA SER A 468 -11.92 -13.17 33.00
C SER A 468 -11.65 -12.14 31.88
N MET A 469 -10.54 -11.41 31.99
CA MET A 469 -10.12 -10.47 30.97
C MET A 469 -9.76 -11.16 29.65
N LEU A 470 -9.05 -12.28 29.70
CA LEU A 470 -8.69 -13.06 28.51
C LEU A 470 -9.89 -13.72 27.84
N GLU A 471 -10.88 -14.15 28.61
CA GLU A 471 -12.16 -14.60 28.06
C GLU A 471 -12.87 -13.48 27.30
N LYS A 472 -12.84 -12.24 27.81
CA LYS A 472 -13.34 -11.07 27.09
C LYS A 472 -12.54 -10.81 25.83
N ALA A 473 -11.20 -10.81 25.89
CA ALA A 473 -10.34 -10.61 24.74
C ALA A 473 -10.60 -11.65 23.64
N ASN A 474 -10.76 -12.92 24.01
CA ASN A 474 -11.07 -14.02 23.09
C ASN A 474 -12.47 -13.90 22.44
N LYS A 475 -13.45 -13.28 23.13
CA LYS A 475 -14.75 -12.95 22.53
C LYS A 475 -14.62 -11.81 21.51
N LEU A 476 -13.76 -10.83 21.78
CA LEU A 476 -13.52 -9.69 20.88
C LEU A 476 -12.75 -10.12 19.62
N ARG A 477 -11.80 -11.06 19.76
CA ARG A 477 -11.00 -11.62 18.69
C ARG A 477 -10.91 -13.15 18.81
N SER A 478 -11.93 -13.81 18.32
CA SER A 478 -11.94 -15.28 18.23
C SER A 478 -10.88 -15.76 17.24
N ASN A 479 -10.21 -16.87 17.58
CA ASN A 479 -9.13 -17.48 16.77
C ASN A 479 -7.82 -16.66 16.67
N ASP A 480 -7.60 -15.67 17.54
CA ASP A 480 -6.29 -15.05 17.67
C ASP A 480 -5.38 -15.96 18.51
N PRO A 481 -4.27 -16.49 17.93
CA PRO A 481 -3.44 -17.49 18.61
C PRO A 481 -2.77 -16.96 19.88
N TYR A 482 -2.39 -15.68 19.92
CA TYR A 482 -1.76 -15.08 21.10
C TYR A 482 -2.73 -14.96 22.28
N ILE A 483 -3.97 -14.59 21.99
CA ILE A 483 -5.02 -14.48 23.03
C ILE A 483 -5.41 -15.87 23.53
N ILE A 484 -5.51 -16.85 22.62
CA ILE A 484 -5.84 -18.24 22.96
C ILE A 484 -4.72 -18.87 23.81
N ASP A 485 -3.46 -18.61 23.48
CA ASP A 485 -2.32 -19.05 24.25
C ASP A 485 -2.35 -18.48 25.67
N SER A 486 -2.48 -17.16 25.80
CA SER A 486 -2.58 -16.49 27.09
C SER A 486 -3.74 -17.01 27.94
N LEU A 487 -4.90 -17.29 27.31
CA LEU A 487 -6.06 -17.88 28.00
C LEU A 487 -5.74 -19.31 28.48
N GLY A 488 -5.11 -20.12 27.64
CA GLY A 488 -4.64 -21.45 28.00
C GLY A 488 -3.63 -21.42 29.13
N TRP A 489 -2.71 -20.44 29.11
CA TRP A 489 -1.70 -20.27 30.13
C TRP A 489 -2.28 -19.82 31.48
N ALA A 490 -3.26 -18.90 31.47
CA ALA A 490 -4.01 -18.55 32.69
C ALA A 490 -4.66 -19.78 33.35
N LEU A 491 -5.29 -20.63 32.58
CA LEU A 491 -5.87 -21.88 33.06
C LEU A 491 -4.81 -22.84 33.59
N PHE A 492 -3.62 -22.89 32.97
CA PHE A 492 -2.48 -23.66 33.45
C PHE A 492 -2.02 -23.19 34.84
N LYS A 493 -1.82 -21.88 35.02
CA LYS A 493 -1.43 -21.31 36.32
C LYS A 493 -2.47 -21.56 37.41
N LEU A 494 -3.76 -21.64 37.04
CA LEU A 494 -4.86 -22.03 37.92
C LEU A 494 -4.98 -23.57 38.11
N LYS A 495 -4.04 -24.36 37.60
CA LYS A 495 -4.02 -25.82 37.66
C LYS A 495 -5.22 -26.53 36.98
N ARG A 496 -5.96 -25.80 36.13
CA ARG A 496 -7.06 -26.31 35.32
C ARG A 496 -6.50 -26.98 34.04
N PHE A 497 -5.64 -27.97 34.21
CA PHE A 497 -4.82 -28.53 33.12
C PHE A 497 -5.60 -29.13 31.96
N LYS A 498 -6.75 -29.78 32.23
CA LYS A 498 -7.58 -30.35 31.16
C LYS A 498 -8.20 -29.29 30.26
N GLU A 499 -8.58 -28.17 30.82
CA GLU A 499 -9.15 -27.05 30.05
C GLU A 499 -8.04 -26.29 29.34
N SER A 500 -6.94 -25.99 30.04
CA SER A 500 -5.75 -25.37 29.48
C SER A 500 -5.26 -26.09 28.22
N LYS A 501 -5.19 -27.44 28.27
CA LYS A 501 -4.78 -28.27 27.12
C LYS A 501 -5.59 -28.01 25.86
N LYS A 502 -6.90 -27.75 25.97
CA LYS A 502 -7.77 -27.50 24.81
C LYS A 502 -7.38 -26.19 24.11
N TYR A 503 -7.13 -25.11 24.90
CA TYR A 503 -6.76 -23.81 24.34
C TYR A 503 -5.34 -23.81 23.80
N LEU A 504 -4.36 -24.35 24.53
CA LEU A 504 -2.97 -24.41 24.07
C LEU A 504 -2.79 -25.32 22.85
N GLN A 505 -3.58 -26.41 22.74
CA GLN A 505 -3.63 -27.22 21.53
C GLN A 505 -4.15 -26.44 20.33
N LEU A 506 -5.12 -25.56 20.52
CA LEU A 506 -5.62 -24.71 19.46
C LEU A 506 -4.57 -23.64 19.09
N ALA A 507 -3.94 -23.01 20.08
CA ALA A 507 -2.90 -22.00 19.86
C ALA A 507 -1.73 -22.55 19.04
N VAL A 508 -1.19 -23.73 19.40
CA VAL A 508 -0.07 -24.34 18.66
C VAL A 508 -0.46 -24.78 17.25
N ARG A 509 -1.73 -25.14 17.03
CA ARG A 509 -2.25 -25.45 15.67
C ARG A 509 -2.33 -24.21 14.80
N LEU A 510 -2.68 -23.06 15.37
CA LEU A 510 -2.79 -21.80 14.66
C LEU A 510 -1.42 -21.15 14.44
N MET A 511 -0.47 -21.36 15.35
CA MET A 511 0.87 -20.77 15.33
C MET A 511 1.96 -21.80 15.67
N PRO A 512 2.18 -22.81 14.79
CA PRO A 512 3.07 -23.93 15.10
C PRO A 512 4.56 -23.54 15.19
N GLY A 513 4.96 -22.40 14.62
CA GLY A 513 6.35 -21.92 14.61
C GLY A 513 6.69 -20.96 15.75
N ASP A 514 5.81 -20.75 16.73
CA ASP A 514 6.10 -19.87 17.86
C ASP A 514 6.73 -20.65 19.03
N PRO A 515 7.90 -20.22 19.54
CA PRO A 515 8.61 -20.94 20.61
C PRO A 515 7.84 -20.98 21.94
N ILE A 516 7.21 -19.88 22.33
CA ILE A 516 6.49 -19.76 23.61
C ILE A 516 5.23 -20.62 23.60
N VAL A 517 4.47 -20.56 22.52
CA VAL A 517 3.24 -21.37 22.37
C VAL A 517 3.55 -22.87 22.40
N ASN A 518 4.66 -23.31 21.78
CA ASN A 518 5.11 -24.70 21.83
C ASN A 518 5.57 -25.11 23.23
N ASP A 519 6.27 -24.21 23.94
CA ASP A 519 6.67 -24.46 25.33
C ASP A 519 5.46 -24.61 26.25
N HIS A 520 4.52 -23.66 26.20
CA HIS A 520 3.29 -23.72 27.00
C HIS A 520 2.48 -25.01 26.71
N TYR A 521 2.42 -25.41 25.43
CA TYR A 521 1.72 -26.66 25.09
C TYR A 521 2.47 -27.89 25.60
N GLY A 522 3.78 -27.91 25.58
CA GLY A 522 4.63 -28.91 26.21
C GLY A 522 4.36 -29.04 27.71
N ASP A 523 4.33 -27.89 28.40
CA ASP A 523 4.07 -27.83 29.84
C ASP A 523 2.71 -28.42 30.23
N VAL A 524 1.65 -28.06 29.51
CA VAL A 524 0.32 -28.57 29.80
C VAL A 524 0.17 -30.05 29.45
N LEU A 525 0.86 -30.55 28.42
CA LEU A 525 0.91 -31.98 28.10
C LEU A 525 1.56 -32.76 29.23
N TRP A 526 2.69 -32.27 29.77
CA TRP A 526 3.38 -32.87 30.91
C TRP A 526 2.45 -33.00 32.11
N LYS A 527 1.81 -31.89 32.51
CA LYS A 527 0.86 -31.88 33.66
C LYS A 527 -0.41 -32.74 33.44
N ASN A 528 -0.72 -33.12 32.21
CA ASN A 528 -1.77 -34.04 31.88
C ASN A 528 -1.27 -35.50 31.70
N GLY A 529 -0.01 -35.84 32.04
CA GLY A 529 0.57 -37.17 31.94
C GLY A 529 0.98 -37.60 30.51
N ASN A 530 1.03 -36.65 29.57
CA ASN A 530 1.43 -36.89 28.19
C ASN A 530 2.92 -36.60 27.99
N GLU A 531 3.79 -37.22 28.79
CA GLU A 531 5.21 -36.85 28.90
C GLU A 531 5.99 -37.00 27.59
N ILE A 532 5.76 -38.04 26.81
CA ILE A 532 6.43 -38.24 25.51
C ILE A 532 6.10 -37.09 24.55
N GLN A 533 4.81 -36.72 24.49
CA GLN A 533 4.38 -35.63 23.65
C GLN A 533 4.92 -34.27 24.14
N ALA A 534 4.97 -34.05 25.44
CA ALA A 534 5.58 -32.84 26.03
C ALA A 534 7.03 -32.67 25.58
N ARG A 535 7.84 -33.75 25.72
CA ARG A 535 9.24 -33.76 25.27
C ARG A 535 9.38 -33.50 23.76
N TYR A 536 8.43 -33.98 22.94
CA TYR A 536 8.42 -33.70 21.51
C TYR A 536 8.28 -32.18 21.25
N TYR A 537 7.33 -31.49 21.88
CA TYR A 537 7.13 -30.05 21.69
C TYR A 537 8.28 -29.23 22.27
N TRP A 538 8.81 -29.55 23.42
CA TRP A 538 10.00 -28.91 23.98
C TRP A 538 11.22 -29.08 23.07
N ASN A 539 11.49 -30.30 22.57
CA ASN A 539 12.60 -30.50 21.63
C ASN A 539 12.39 -29.75 20.32
N TYR A 540 11.13 -29.59 19.89
CA TYR A 540 10.83 -28.79 18.71
C TYR A 540 11.20 -27.31 18.89
N VAL A 541 10.98 -26.72 20.08
CA VAL A 541 11.38 -25.33 20.40
C VAL A 541 12.88 -25.10 20.16
N LEU A 542 13.76 -26.05 20.52
CA LEU A 542 15.20 -25.93 20.31
C LEU A 542 15.61 -25.76 18.84
N ASN A 543 14.77 -26.24 17.91
CA ASN A 543 15.01 -26.18 16.47
C ASN A 543 14.37 -24.95 15.80
N LEU A 544 13.66 -24.12 16.55
CA LEU A 544 13.05 -22.91 16.02
C LEU A 544 14.06 -21.75 16.00
N GLU A 545 14.24 -21.13 14.85
CA GLU A 545 15.17 -19.99 14.69
C GLU A 545 14.83 -18.81 15.61
N LYS A 546 13.55 -18.64 15.94
CA LYS A 546 13.06 -17.55 16.80
C LYS A 546 13.18 -17.84 18.31
N ALA A 547 13.64 -19.00 18.70
CA ALA A 547 13.77 -19.34 20.11
C ALA A 547 15.00 -18.64 20.70
N GLU A 548 14.78 -17.79 21.71
CA GLU A 548 15.83 -17.09 22.43
C GLU A 548 16.68 -18.05 23.26
N ASP A 549 17.95 -17.73 23.46
CA ASP A 549 18.90 -18.61 24.16
C ASP A 549 18.51 -18.91 25.61
N ASP A 550 17.86 -17.97 26.29
CA ASP A 550 17.40 -18.20 27.66
C ASP A 550 16.22 -19.18 27.71
N LEU A 551 15.28 -19.10 26.73
CA LEU A 551 14.24 -20.10 26.61
C LEU A 551 14.82 -21.47 26.29
N LYS A 552 15.81 -21.57 25.40
CA LYS A 552 16.47 -22.85 25.07
C LYS A 552 17.07 -23.53 26.30
N LYS A 553 17.74 -22.77 27.19
CA LYS A 553 18.28 -23.30 28.45
C LYS A 553 17.17 -23.89 29.35
N VAL A 554 16.04 -23.15 29.48
CA VAL A 554 14.87 -23.64 30.24
C VAL A 554 14.33 -24.93 29.65
N ILE A 555 14.23 -25.00 28.33
CA ILE A 555 13.75 -26.18 27.61
C ILE A 555 14.69 -27.39 27.81
N GLU A 556 15.99 -27.20 27.76
CA GLU A 556 16.98 -28.26 28.03
C GLU A 556 16.83 -28.84 29.47
N GLU A 557 16.56 -27.99 30.45
CA GLU A 557 16.24 -28.44 31.81
C GLU A 557 14.93 -29.24 31.85
N LYS A 558 13.86 -28.77 31.19
CA LYS A 558 12.58 -29.49 31.13
C LYS A 558 12.72 -30.84 30.43
N LEU A 559 13.53 -30.94 29.40
CA LEU A 559 13.81 -32.21 28.70
C LEU A 559 14.52 -33.22 29.59
N THR A 560 15.36 -32.76 30.52
CA THR A 560 16.15 -33.60 31.41
C THR A 560 15.37 -34.03 32.66
N LYS A 561 14.72 -33.06 33.33
CA LYS A 561 14.13 -33.24 34.67
C LYS A 561 12.59 -33.36 34.64
N GLY A 562 11.96 -32.96 33.53
CA GLY A 562 10.52 -32.73 33.48
C GLY A 562 10.14 -31.34 34.05
N LEU A 563 8.85 -31.16 34.33
CA LEU A 563 8.28 -29.91 34.85
C LEU A 563 7.85 -30.05 36.31
#